data_ddc8123d0c14b56b8a67736c240e9fe9
#
_entry.id   ddc8123d0c14b56b8a67736c240e9fe9
#
_cell.length_a   1.000
_cell.length_b   1.000
_cell.length_c   1.000
_cell.angle_alpha   90.00
_cell.angle_beta   90.00
_cell.angle_gamma   90.00
#
_symmetry.space_group_name_H-M   'P 1'
#
loop_
_entity.id
_entity.type
_entity.pdbx_description
1 polymer ?
#
loop_
_entity_poly.entity_id
_entity_poly.type
_entity_poly.pdbx_seq_one_letter_code
_entity_poly.pdbx_strand_id
1 'polypeptide(L)'
;MPKVSDTDLAERKVEILSGARHCFASYGYDGATVARLEETIGKSRGAIFHHYGNKDQLFLEVAHEDMRKMAELTADEGLIGAIRALVKSKDLTDWWGMRVEITRRVNIDPCFAAKWELDQLALRETVRTRLREQRASGRIRKDVEIETIAQTLELVLEGVLGRLAQRQGTEGLSDALDFVESALRSPGQ
;
A
#
# COMPACT_ATOMS: atom_id res chain seq x y z
N MET A 1 7.06 38.30 1.51
CA MET A 1 7.23 36.90 1.93
C MET A 1 7.60 36.09 0.69
N PRO A 2 8.69 35.30 0.70
CA PRO A 2 9.03 34.47 -0.45
C PRO A 2 7.87 33.50 -0.69
N LYS A 3 7.41 33.41 -1.92
CA LYS A 3 6.43 32.41 -2.37
C LYS A 3 7.12 31.06 -2.27
N VAL A 4 6.62 30.17 -1.39
CA VAL A 4 7.08 28.77 -1.32
C VAL A 4 6.84 28.18 -2.69
N SER A 5 7.84 27.56 -3.30
CA SER A 5 7.68 26.95 -4.62
C SER A 5 6.76 25.73 -4.54
N ASP A 6 6.10 25.37 -5.65
CA ASP A 6 5.26 24.18 -5.69
C ASP A 6 6.08 22.90 -5.39
N THR A 7 7.36 22.91 -5.74
CA THR A 7 8.33 21.85 -5.45
C THR A 7 8.58 21.71 -3.95
N ASP A 8 8.82 22.84 -3.24
CA ASP A 8 9.04 22.83 -1.78
C ASP A 8 7.80 22.35 -1.01
N LEU A 9 6.60 22.66 -1.55
CA LEU A 9 5.33 22.17 -0.99
C LEU A 9 5.17 20.66 -1.18
N ALA A 10 5.53 20.12 -2.34
CA ALA A 10 5.46 18.69 -2.62
C ALA A 10 6.46 17.91 -1.75
N GLU A 11 7.71 18.36 -1.64
CA GLU A 11 8.73 17.76 -0.78
C GLU A 11 8.28 17.74 0.68
N ARG A 12 7.74 18.87 1.17
CA ARG A 12 7.22 18.96 2.54
C ARG A 12 6.07 18.00 2.83
N LYS A 13 5.17 17.79 1.86
CA LYS A 13 4.10 16.78 1.98
C LYS A 13 4.66 15.37 2.08
N VAL A 14 5.63 15.03 1.24
CA VAL A 14 6.30 13.71 1.29
C VAL A 14 6.97 13.47 2.63
N GLU A 15 7.70 14.46 3.17
CA GLU A 15 8.32 14.36 4.50
C GLU A 15 7.28 14.13 5.61
N ILE A 16 6.17 14.90 5.60
CA ILE A 16 5.11 14.75 6.61
C ILE A 16 4.49 13.35 6.52
N LEU A 17 4.13 12.88 5.33
CA LEU A 17 3.51 11.56 5.16
C LEU A 17 4.46 10.43 5.55
N SER A 18 5.75 10.54 5.20
CA SER A 18 6.76 9.53 5.58
C SER A 18 6.95 9.46 7.10
N GLY A 19 7.12 10.60 7.77
CA GLY A 19 7.25 10.64 9.23
C GLY A 19 5.96 10.21 9.95
N ALA A 20 4.79 10.57 9.42
CA ALA A 20 3.50 10.14 9.96
C ALA A 20 3.33 8.62 9.83
N ARG A 21 3.70 8.02 8.68
CA ARG A 21 3.70 6.57 8.48
C ARG A 21 4.54 5.88 9.54
N HIS A 22 5.78 6.33 9.73
CA HIS A 22 6.67 5.78 10.75
C HIS A 22 6.07 5.87 12.15
N CYS A 23 5.48 7.01 12.51
CA CYS A 23 4.85 7.22 13.81
C CYS A 23 3.64 6.28 14.01
N PHE A 24 2.74 6.17 13.04
CA PHE A 24 1.60 5.27 13.11
C PHE A 24 2.00 3.80 13.13
N ALA A 25 2.98 3.42 12.33
CA ALA A 25 3.51 2.06 12.28
C ALA A 25 4.15 1.63 13.61
N SER A 26 4.87 2.55 14.27
CA SER A 26 5.60 2.29 15.50
C SER A 26 4.72 2.29 16.76
N TYR A 27 3.76 3.20 16.82
CA TYR A 27 2.98 3.46 18.05
C TYR A 27 1.48 3.12 17.92
N GLY A 28 1.04 2.69 16.76
CA GLY A 28 -0.37 2.55 16.42
C GLY A 28 -1.10 3.88 16.30
N TYR A 29 -2.34 3.85 15.79
CA TYR A 29 -3.13 5.06 15.63
C TYR A 29 -3.32 5.81 16.96
N ASP A 30 -3.74 5.12 18.02
CA ASP A 30 -4.04 5.76 19.32
C ASP A 30 -2.75 6.26 19.99
N GLY A 31 -1.67 5.49 19.90
CA GLY A 31 -0.37 5.83 20.47
C GLY A 31 0.38 6.94 19.74
N ALA A 32 0.08 7.21 18.46
CA ALA A 32 0.61 8.32 17.69
C ALA A 32 -0.06 9.65 18.13
N THR A 33 0.29 10.12 19.33
CA THR A 33 -0.17 11.41 19.84
C THR A 33 0.36 12.57 19.01
N VAL A 34 -0.26 13.76 19.12
CA VAL A 34 0.22 14.96 18.41
C VAL A 34 1.68 15.26 18.75
N ALA A 35 2.07 15.14 20.01
CA ALA A 35 3.45 15.35 20.44
C ALA A 35 4.43 14.37 19.77
N ARG A 36 4.07 13.08 19.68
CA ARG A 36 4.89 12.08 18.98
C ARG A 36 4.97 12.33 17.47
N LEU A 37 3.87 12.78 16.86
CA LEU A 37 3.89 13.19 15.46
C LEU A 37 4.83 14.38 15.23
N GLU A 38 4.79 15.40 16.08
CA GLU A 38 5.70 16.53 16.02
C GLU A 38 7.17 16.11 16.16
N GLU A 39 7.46 15.25 17.15
CA GLU A 39 8.80 14.71 17.39
C GLU A 39 9.31 13.87 16.21
N THR A 40 8.48 12.95 15.72
CA THR A 40 8.85 12.01 14.63
C THR A 40 9.00 12.72 13.30
N ILE A 41 8.12 13.68 12.99
CA ILE A 41 8.11 14.42 11.72
C ILE A 41 9.12 15.57 11.75
N GLY A 42 9.49 16.06 12.94
CA GLY A 42 10.35 17.23 13.09
C GLY A 42 9.68 18.55 12.66
N LYS A 43 8.34 18.62 12.73
CA LYS A 43 7.56 19.80 12.35
C LYS A 43 6.50 20.11 13.42
N SER A 44 6.18 21.38 13.59
CA SER A 44 5.16 21.80 14.55
C SER A 44 3.76 21.29 14.16
N ARG A 45 2.88 21.15 15.16
CA ARG A 45 1.46 20.81 14.99
C ARG A 45 0.79 21.67 13.90
N GLY A 46 1.05 22.99 13.92
CA GLY A 46 0.50 23.90 12.94
C GLY A 46 0.95 23.57 11.51
N ALA A 47 2.24 23.25 11.32
CA ALA A 47 2.77 22.87 10.00
C ALA A 47 2.20 21.54 9.51
N ILE A 48 2.02 20.57 10.39
CA ILE A 48 1.47 19.25 10.05
C ILE A 48 -0.01 19.39 9.68
N PHE A 49 -0.83 19.95 10.56
CA PHE A 49 -2.29 19.96 10.36
C PHE A 49 -2.82 21.12 9.52
N HIS A 50 -1.96 22.08 9.13
CA HIS A 50 -2.30 23.05 8.10
C HIS A 50 -2.65 22.35 6.76
N HIS A 51 -1.96 21.25 6.45
CA HIS A 51 -2.19 20.50 5.21
C HIS A 51 -3.26 19.41 5.36
N TYR A 52 -3.35 18.78 6.55
CA TYR A 52 -4.14 17.57 6.74
C TYR A 52 -5.31 17.75 7.73
N GLY A 53 -5.50 18.95 8.26
CA GLY A 53 -6.61 19.28 9.17
C GLY A 53 -6.48 18.63 10.55
N ASN A 54 -6.53 17.31 10.65
CA ASN A 54 -6.45 16.56 11.90
C ASN A 54 -5.75 15.20 11.74
N LYS A 55 -5.60 14.47 12.84
CA LYS A 55 -4.93 13.16 12.87
C LYS A 55 -5.66 12.10 12.04
N ASP A 56 -7.01 12.10 12.03
CA ASP A 56 -7.79 11.16 11.23
C ASP A 56 -7.55 11.34 9.74
N GLN A 57 -7.56 12.60 9.29
CA GLN A 57 -7.27 12.93 7.89
C GLN A 57 -5.82 12.62 7.52
N LEU A 58 -4.86 12.93 8.41
CA LEU A 58 -3.45 12.57 8.17
C LEU A 58 -3.27 11.04 8.05
N PHE A 59 -3.92 10.26 8.92
CA PHE A 59 -3.87 8.81 8.87
C PHE A 59 -4.48 8.27 7.56
N LEU A 60 -5.62 8.80 7.16
CA LEU A 60 -6.28 8.43 5.90
C LEU A 60 -5.39 8.77 4.69
N GLU A 61 -4.78 9.95 4.67
CA GLU A 61 -3.87 10.34 3.58
C GLU A 61 -2.63 9.44 3.48
N VAL A 62 -2.06 9.01 4.61
CA VAL A 62 -0.97 8.01 4.59
C VAL A 62 -1.47 6.69 3.98
N ALA A 63 -2.66 6.25 4.36
CA ALA A 63 -3.26 5.03 3.82
C ALA A 63 -3.54 5.13 2.30
N HIS A 64 -4.09 6.24 1.84
CA HIS A 64 -4.32 6.54 0.42
C HIS A 64 -3.02 6.55 -0.38
N GLU A 65 -1.97 7.20 0.14
CA GLU A 65 -0.67 7.26 -0.51
C GLU A 65 -0.05 5.86 -0.68
N ASP A 66 -0.19 4.99 0.32
CA ASP A 66 0.28 3.62 0.25
C ASP A 66 -0.47 2.81 -0.81
N MET A 67 -1.79 2.99 -0.90
CA MET A 67 -2.60 2.33 -1.93
C MET A 67 -2.31 2.86 -3.33
N ARG A 68 -2.09 4.17 -3.47
CA ARG A 68 -1.72 4.80 -4.75
C ARG A 68 -0.40 4.24 -5.26
N LYS A 69 0.63 4.15 -4.40
CA LYS A 69 1.92 3.54 -4.75
C LYS A 69 1.78 2.07 -5.16
N MET A 70 0.96 1.32 -4.44
CA MET A 70 0.69 -0.08 -4.80
C MET A 70 -0.01 -0.19 -6.15
N ALA A 71 -0.98 0.69 -6.43
CA ALA A 71 -1.68 0.72 -7.72
C ALA A 71 -0.74 1.10 -8.88
N GLU A 72 0.13 2.09 -8.70
CA GLU A 72 1.13 2.49 -9.69
C GLU A 72 2.10 1.35 -10.00
N LEU A 73 2.70 0.73 -8.98
CA LEU A 73 3.57 -0.43 -9.17
C LEU A 73 2.84 -1.60 -9.86
N THR A 74 1.57 -1.81 -9.51
CA THR A 74 0.76 -2.86 -10.14
C THR A 74 0.47 -2.55 -11.60
N ALA A 75 0.23 -1.30 -11.95
CA ALA A 75 0.04 -0.89 -13.34
C ALA A 75 1.30 -1.13 -14.18
N ASP A 76 2.47 -0.85 -13.63
CA ASP A 76 3.75 -0.97 -14.32
C ASP A 76 4.24 -2.43 -14.38
N GLU A 77 4.30 -3.12 -13.25
CA GLU A 77 4.97 -4.42 -13.10
C GLU A 77 3.98 -5.59 -12.93
N GLY A 78 2.70 -5.32 -12.73
CA GLY A 78 1.70 -6.30 -12.30
C GLY A 78 1.77 -6.53 -10.79
N LEU A 79 0.74 -7.18 -10.23
CA LEU A 79 0.63 -7.35 -8.77
C LEU A 79 1.79 -8.15 -8.17
N ILE A 80 2.27 -9.19 -8.85
CA ILE A 80 3.42 -9.98 -8.38
C ILE A 80 4.69 -9.13 -8.36
N GLY A 81 4.93 -8.32 -9.39
CA GLY A 81 6.05 -7.37 -9.43
C GLY A 81 5.95 -6.36 -8.29
N ALA A 82 4.78 -5.78 -8.06
CA ALA A 82 4.52 -4.86 -6.96
C ALA A 82 4.79 -5.51 -5.58
N ILE A 83 4.38 -6.77 -5.37
CA ILE A 83 4.66 -7.53 -4.14
C ILE A 83 6.17 -7.72 -3.97
N ARG A 84 6.90 -8.07 -5.04
CA ARG A 84 8.37 -8.23 -5.00
C ARG A 84 9.07 -6.92 -4.66
N ALA A 85 8.65 -5.82 -5.26
CA ALA A 85 9.18 -4.49 -4.97
C ALA A 85 8.93 -4.11 -3.50
N LEU A 86 7.73 -4.36 -2.99
CA LEU A 86 7.37 -4.13 -1.60
C LEU A 86 8.26 -4.92 -0.63
N VAL A 87 8.43 -6.23 -0.86
CA VAL A 87 9.26 -7.11 0.00
C VAL A 87 10.72 -6.68 0.04
N LYS A 88 11.22 -6.05 -1.02
CA LYS A 88 12.60 -5.50 -1.10
C LYS A 88 12.73 -4.07 -0.56
N SER A 89 11.62 -3.41 -0.26
CA SER A 89 11.61 -2.01 0.21
C SER A 89 12.26 -1.88 1.58
N LYS A 90 13.03 -0.79 1.76
CA LYS A 90 13.58 -0.41 3.08
C LYS A 90 12.48 0.01 4.06
N ASP A 91 11.37 0.49 3.52
CA ASP A 91 10.22 0.98 4.30
C ASP A 91 9.21 -0.13 4.63
N LEU A 92 9.58 -1.39 4.36
CA LEU A 92 8.69 -2.54 4.54
C LEU A 92 8.09 -2.61 5.94
N THR A 93 8.88 -2.33 6.98
CA THR A 93 8.43 -2.37 8.38
C THR A 93 7.36 -1.33 8.67
N ASP A 94 7.53 -0.10 8.18
CA ASP A 94 6.57 0.99 8.39
C ASP A 94 5.29 0.75 7.58
N TRP A 95 5.44 0.33 6.33
CA TRP A 95 4.30 -0.02 5.49
C TRP A 95 3.44 -1.11 6.13
N TRP A 96 4.06 -2.05 6.77
CA TRP A 96 3.50 -3.17 7.49
C TRP A 96 2.75 -2.76 8.74
N GLY A 97 3.42 -2.01 9.63
CA GLY A 97 2.78 -1.50 10.83
C GLY A 97 1.56 -0.66 10.47
N MET A 98 1.67 0.15 9.40
CA MET A 98 0.55 0.92 8.88
C MET A 98 -0.60 0.02 8.40
N ARG A 99 -0.31 -1.09 7.69
CA ARG A 99 -1.34 -2.03 7.22
C ARG A 99 -2.10 -2.69 8.37
N VAL A 100 -1.41 -3.05 9.46
CA VAL A 100 -2.05 -3.59 10.67
C VAL A 100 -3.03 -2.57 11.28
N GLU A 101 -2.62 -1.31 11.38
CA GLU A 101 -3.47 -0.24 11.92
C GLU A 101 -4.66 0.08 11.00
N ILE A 102 -4.48 0.07 9.69
CA ILE A 102 -5.58 0.20 8.74
C ILE A 102 -6.59 -0.93 8.95
N THR A 103 -6.15 -2.18 9.03
CA THR A 103 -7.03 -3.34 9.26
C THR A 103 -7.80 -3.20 10.58
N ARG A 104 -7.13 -2.75 11.65
CA ARG A 104 -7.79 -2.49 12.92
C ARG A 104 -8.86 -1.39 12.79
N ARG A 105 -8.54 -0.28 12.12
CA ARG A 105 -9.49 0.84 11.92
C ARG A 105 -10.68 0.44 11.07
N VAL A 106 -10.49 -0.31 10.00
CA VAL A 106 -11.58 -0.84 9.17
C VAL A 106 -12.59 -1.63 10.00
N ASN A 107 -12.12 -2.42 10.97
CA ASN A 107 -13.00 -3.25 11.80
C ASN A 107 -13.78 -2.48 12.87
N ILE A 108 -13.33 -1.30 13.27
CA ILE A 108 -13.94 -0.54 14.39
C ILE A 108 -14.56 0.79 13.98
N ASP A 109 -14.28 1.29 12.77
CA ASP A 109 -14.71 2.60 12.27
C ASP A 109 -15.39 2.45 10.91
N PRO A 110 -16.73 2.37 10.85
CA PRO A 110 -17.46 2.22 9.58
C PRO A 110 -17.25 3.36 8.60
N CYS A 111 -17.01 4.58 9.09
CA CYS A 111 -16.77 5.73 8.23
C CYS A 111 -15.39 5.63 7.55
N PHE A 112 -14.38 5.21 8.30
CA PHE A 112 -13.06 4.90 7.74
C PHE A 112 -13.13 3.73 6.76
N ALA A 113 -13.83 2.64 7.12
CA ALA A 113 -14.01 1.46 6.28
C ALA A 113 -14.60 1.82 4.91
N ALA A 114 -15.66 2.66 4.87
CA ALA A 114 -16.28 3.09 3.63
C ALA A 114 -15.33 3.89 2.72
N LYS A 115 -14.49 4.75 3.30
CA LYS A 115 -13.48 5.51 2.54
C LYS A 115 -12.38 4.59 2.03
N TRP A 116 -11.90 3.68 2.87
CA TRP A 116 -10.88 2.71 2.53
C TRP A 116 -11.31 1.76 1.40
N GLU A 117 -12.59 1.38 1.35
CA GLU A 117 -13.12 0.51 0.30
C GLU A 117 -12.98 1.13 -1.10
N LEU A 118 -13.09 2.44 -1.23
CA LEU A 118 -12.89 3.13 -2.51
C LEU A 118 -11.48 2.91 -3.06
N ASP A 119 -10.46 2.96 -2.20
CA ASP A 119 -9.07 2.70 -2.59
C ASP A 119 -8.86 1.23 -2.96
N GLN A 120 -9.48 0.32 -2.22
CA GLN A 120 -9.46 -1.11 -2.55
C GLN A 120 -10.08 -1.39 -3.92
N LEU A 121 -11.20 -0.75 -4.23
CA LEU A 121 -11.86 -0.88 -5.54
C LEU A 121 -10.95 -0.38 -6.67
N ALA A 122 -10.28 0.75 -6.47
CA ALA A 122 -9.35 1.31 -7.46
C ALA A 122 -8.18 0.36 -7.74
N LEU A 123 -7.57 -0.22 -6.70
CA LEU A 123 -6.50 -1.21 -6.86
C LEU A 123 -6.99 -2.47 -7.58
N ARG A 124 -8.15 -3.00 -7.19
CA ARG A 124 -8.76 -4.17 -7.86
C ARG A 124 -8.98 -3.94 -9.34
N GLU A 125 -9.48 -2.77 -9.73
CA GLU A 125 -9.68 -2.46 -11.16
C GLU A 125 -8.33 -2.30 -11.90
N THR A 126 -7.31 -1.75 -11.27
CA THR A 126 -5.94 -1.70 -11.83
C THR A 126 -5.41 -3.11 -12.10
N VAL A 127 -5.55 -4.04 -11.14
CA VAL A 127 -5.17 -5.45 -11.30
C VAL A 127 -5.91 -6.08 -12.48
N ARG A 128 -7.24 -5.93 -12.54
CA ARG A 128 -8.09 -6.49 -13.63
C ARG A 128 -7.70 -5.94 -14.99
N THR A 129 -7.47 -4.65 -15.09
CA THR A 129 -7.04 -4.00 -16.33
C THR A 129 -5.71 -4.57 -16.81
N ARG A 130 -4.73 -4.67 -15.92
CA ARG A 130 -3.43 -5.25 -16.24
C ARG A 130 -3.53 -6.72 -16.68
N LEU A 131 -4.37 -7.51 -16.04
CA LEU A 131 -4.62 -8.90 -16.43
C LEU A 131 -5.26 -9.02 -17.83
N ARG A 132 -6.22 -8.13 -18.15
CA ARG A 132 -6.83 -8.09 -19.50
C ARG A 132 -5.78 -7.78 -20.59
N GLU A 133 -4.90 -6.81 -20.35
CA GLU A 133 -3.81 -6.44 -21.25
C GLU A 133 -2.80 -7.59 -21.45
N GLN A 134 -2.40 -8.24 -20.37
CA GLN A 134 -1.50 -9.39 -20.41
C GLN A 134 -2.12 -10.58 -21.12
N ARG A 135 -3.43 -10.80 -20.98
CA ARG A 135 -4.17 -11.82 -21.73
C ARG A 135 -4.24 -11.50 -23.22
N ALA A 136 -4.53 -10.26 -23.56
CA ALA A 136 -4.58 -9.81 -24.96
C ALA A 136 -3.23 -9.97 -25.67
N SER A 137 -2.13 -9.75 -24.94
CA SER A 137 -0.76 -9.96 -25.45
C SER A 137 -0.27 -11.43 -25.41
N GLY A 138 -1.11 -12.36 -24.95
CA GLY A 138 -0.78 -13.80 -24.90
C GLY A 138 0.15 -14.22 -23.76
N ARG A 139 0.49 -13.30 -22.84
CA ARG A 139 1.41 -13.58 -21.73
C ARG A 139 0.81 -14.44 -20.63
N ILE A 140 -0.51 -14.36 -20.42
CA ILE A 140 -1.20 -15.17 -19.42
C ILE A 140 -2.22 -16.10 -20.08
N ARG A 141 -2.51 -17.19 -19.36
CA ARG A 141 -3.42 -18.26 -19.78
C ARG A 141 -4.84 -17.75 -20.04
N LYS A 142 -5.51 -18.40 -21.01
CA LYS A 142 -6.88 -18.04 -21.46
C LYS A 142 -7.96 -18.97 -20.92
N ASP A 143 -7.56 -20.09 -20.36
CA ASP A 143 -8.44 -21.18 -19.87
C ASP A 143 -8.93 -20.97 -18.43
N VAL A 144 -8.50 -19.90 -17.76
CA VAL A 144 -8.97 -19.49 -16.43
C VAL A 144 -9.56 -18.08 -16.50
N GLU A 145 -10.69 -17.84 -15.87
CA GLU A 145 -11.34 -16.54 -15.85
C GLU A 145 -10.46 -15.48 -15.19
N ILE A 146 -10.48 -14.23 -15.72
CA ILE A 146 -9.70 -13.10 -15.17
C ILE A 146 -10.03 -12.88 -13.70
N GLU A 147 -11.29 -12.99 -13.33
CA GLU A 147 -11.72 -12.79 -11.95
C GLU A 147 -11.10 -13.82 -11.01
N THR A 148 -11.03 -15.09 -11.42
CA THR A 148 -10.36 -16.15 -10.64
C THR A 148 -8.87 -15.85 -10.47
N ILE A 149 -8.20 -15.39 -11.52
CA ILE A 149 -6.78 -14.97 -11.43
C ILE A 149 -6.63 -13.78 -10.48
N ALA A 150 -7.47 -12.77 -10.61
CA ALA A 150 -7.43 -11.59 -9.76
C ALA A 150 -7.63 -11.95 -8.27
N GLN A 151 -8.64 -12.75 -7.96
CA GLN A 151 -8.88 -13.24 -6.60
C GLN A 151 -7.72 -14.07 -6.06
N THR A 152 -7.11 -14.92 -6.88
CA THR A 152 -5.92 -15.68 -6.47
C THR A 152 -4.76 -14.75 -6.12
N LEU A 153 -4.52 -13.71 -6.92
CA LEU A 153 -3.47 -12.74 -6.65
C LEU A 153 -3.76 -11.88 -5.40
N GLU A 154 -5.03 -11.55 -5.14
CA GLU A 154 -5.45 -10.88 -3.90
C GLU A 154 -5.14 -11.76 -2.68
N LEU A 155 -5.49 -13.05 -2.71
CA LEU A 155 -5.19 -14.00 -1.64
C LEU A 155 -3.67 -14.16 -1.43
N VAL A 156 -2.88 -14.16 -2.51
CA VAL A 156 -1.41 -14.18 -2.41
C VAL A 156 -0.90 -12.92 -1.72
N LEU A 157 -1.38 -11.75 -2.12
CA LEU A 157 -1.04 -10.48 -1.47
C LEU A 157 -1.38 -10.52 0.02
N GLU A 158 -2.61 -10.90 0.37
CA GLU A 158 -3.05 -10.99 1.77
C GLU A 158 -2.20 -11.99 2.57
N GLY A 159 -1.85 -13.13 1.98
CA GLY A 159 -0.97 -14.13 2.59
C GLY A 159 0.44 -13.60 2.85
N VAL A 160 1.04 -12.92 1.89
CA VAL A 160 2.34 -12.24 2.06
C VAL A 160 2.22 -11.20 3.15
N LEU A 161 1.18 -10.39 3.08
CA LEU A 161 0.91 -9.37 4.06
C LEU A 161 0.71 -9.97 5.46
N GLY A 162 0.00 -11.03 5.66
CA GLY A 162 -0.19 -11.73 6.93
C GLY A 162 1.11 -12.30 7.51
N ARG A 163 1.97 -12.91 6.69
CA ARG A 163 3.28 -13.41 7.12
C ARG A 163 4.17 -12.30 7.68
N LEU A 164 4.22 -11.22 6.92
CA LEU A 164 5.02 -10.08 7.31
C LEU A 164 4.45 -9.46 8.62
N ALA A 165 3.11 -9.33 8.88
CA ALA A 165 2.49 -8.87 10.13
C ALA A 165 2.90 -9.70 11.34
N GLN A 166 3.07 -10.97 11.14
CA GLN A 166 3.51 -11.89 12.17
C GLN A 166 5.03 -11.91 12.33
N ARG A 167 5.76 -10.99 11.67
CA ARG A 167 7.22 -10.93 11.65
C ARG A 167 7.86 -12.25 11.19
N GLN A 168 7.14 -13.02 10.37
CA GLN A 168 7.71 -14.20 9.71
C GLN A 168 8.65 -13.71 8.62
N GLY A 169 9.80 -14.37 8.46
CA GLY A 169 10.79 -14.01 7.47
C GLY A 169 10.27 -14.08 6.03
N THR A 170 10.98 -13.43 5.12
CA THR A 170 10.71 -13.42 3.68
C THR A 170 11.27 -14.65 2.95
N GLU A 171 11.86 -15.59 3.70
CA GLU A 171 12.48 -16.81 3.18
C GLU A 171 11.46 -17.66 2.41
N GLY A 172 11.80 -18.09 1.21
CA GLY A 172 10.90 -18.85 0.31
C GLY A 172 9.78 -18.04 -0.37
N LEU A 173 9.60 -16.76 -0.05
CA LEU A 173 8.58 -15.93 -0.71
C LEU A 173 8.87 -15.75 -2.20
N SER A 174 10.15 -15.60 -2.58
CA SER A 174 10.52 -15.46 -3.99
C SER A 174 10.08 -16.67 -4.80
N ASP A 175 10.39 -17.88 -4.33
CA ASP A 175 10.06 -19.13 -5.00
C ASP A 175 8.54 -19.35 -5.09
N ALA A 176 7.82 -19.00 -4.02
CA ALA A 176 6.36 -19.05 -4.01
C ALA A 176 5.74 -18.07 -5.03
N LEU A 177 6.28 -16.85 -5.13
CA LEU A 177 5.82 -15.88 -6.12
C LEU A 177 6.19 -16.32 -7.56
N ASP A 178 7.36 -16.93 -7.76
CA ASP A 178 7.75 -17.52 -9.06
C ASP A 178 6.82 -18.65 -9.47
N PHE A 179 6.41 -19.49 -8.52
CA PHE A 179 5.43 -20.55 -8.76
C PHE A 179 4.07 -19.98 -9.18
N VAL A 180 3.56 -18.98 -8.45
CA VAL A 180 2.30 -18.31 -8.79
C VAL A 180 2.39 -17.67 -10.17
N GLU A 181 3.47 -16.95 -10.47
CA GLU A 181 3.68 -16.33 -11.76
C GLU A 181 3.73 -17.37 -12.90
N SER A 182 4.43 -18.48 -12.69
CA SER A 182 4.49 -19.57 -13.68
C SER A 182 3.12 -20.20 -13.94
N ALA A 183 2.29 -20.35 -12.91
CA ALA A 183 0.93 -20.87 -13.03
C ALA A 183 -0.01 -19.93 -13.82
N LEU A 184 0.33 -18.64 -13.92
CA LEU A 184 -0.45 -17.66 -14.69
C LEU A 184 -0.05 -17.62 -16.17
N ARG A 185 1.14 -18.12 -16.53
CA ARG A 185 1.62 -18.11 -17.92
C ARG A 185 0.79 -19.03 -18.81
N SER A 186 0.77 -18.73 -20.09
CA SER A 186 0.15 -19.59 -21.09
C SER A 186 0.88 -20.95 -21.15
N PRO A 187 0.15 -22.09 -21.19
CA PRO A 187 0.78 -23.39 -21.40
C PRO A 187 1.57 -23.39 -22.71
N GLY A 188 2.88 -23.61 -22.65
CA GLY A 188 3.76 -23.70 -23.81
C GLY A 188 4.67 -22.50 -24.10
N GLN A 189 4.78 -21.57 -23.19
CA GLN A 189 5.86 -20.55 -23.18
C GLN A 189 6.93 -20.88 -22.15
#